data_5a7ed5c7014bb2c564a3710b9633fb30
#
_entry.id   5a7ed5c7014bb2c564a3710b9633fb30
#
_cell.length_a   1.000
_cell.length_b   1.000
_cell.length_c   1.000
_cell.angle_alpha   90.00
_cell.angle_beta   90.00
_cell.angle_gamma   90.00
#
_symmetry.space_group_name_H-M   'P 1'
#
loop_
_entity.id
_entity.type
_entity.pdbx_description
1 polymer ?
#
loop_
_entity_poly.entity_id
_entity_poly.type
_entity_poly.pdbx_seq_one_letter_code
_entity_poly.pdbx_strand_id
1 'polypeptide(L)'
;MKDLLISLGFDYKENAKDVLIKPYTNHEKYSIEINLEKNNINFGDKIFFNDSRNSNQNITKPEDLVVLECVDRLLKKGYKPQNIILEKVYPTGHGTSGRLDILVTNKDNKAFMMIECKTWGKEFDKAYDKLKKDGGQLFTYFQQDKDAQILVLYTSELINKKLEYKNEIIKIEEEYRNTSNVKDFFDRWNKVTKNNGVFNDWNTPYNYESKALTPKDLIDIKQEDSSFIFNRFMEILRHNVVSDKPNAFNKIFTLFLCKIMDEK
;
A
#
# COMPACT_ATOMS: atom_id res chain seq x y z
N MET A 1 4.27 3.16 -23.29
CA MET A 1 4.13 1.75 -22.88
C MET A 1 5.45 1.00 -22.92
N LYS A 2 6.08 0.75 -24.08
CA LYS A 2 7.37 -0.01 -24.13
C LYS A 2 8.43 0.58 -23.20
N ASP A 3 8.62 1.88 -23.20
CA ASP A 3 9.62 2.54 -22.34
C ASP A 3 9.34 2.30 -20.85
N LEU A 4 8.06 2.26 -20.45
CA LEU A 4 7.67 1.90 -19.08
C LEU A 4 8.09 0.47 -18.74
N LEU A 5 7.79 -0.50 -19.61
CA LEU A 5 8.13 -1.90 -19.37
C LEU A 5 9.64 -2.11 -19.25
N ILE A 6 10.42 -1.48 -20.14
CA ILE A 6 11.89 -1.51 -20.08
C ILE A 6 12.39 -0.83 -18.79
N SER A 7 11.81 0.31 -18.40
CA SER A 7 12.20 1.00 -17.16
C SER A 7 11.88 0.20 -15.90
N LEU A 8 10.85 -0.66 -15.94
CA LEU A 8 10.55 -1.62 -14.89
C LEU A 8 11.53 -2.80 -14.86
N GLY A 9 12.34 -3.01 -15.92
CA GLY A 9 13.31 -4.09 -16.04
C GLY A 9 12.74 -5.36 -16.68
N PHE A 10 11.76 -5.20 -17.58
CA PHE A 10 11.33 -6.29 -18.45
C PHE A 10 12.25 -6.37 -19.67
N ASP A 11 12.71 -7.57 -20.01
CA ASP A 11 13.51 -7.87 -21.18
C ASP A 11 12.80 -8.86 -22.11
N TYR A 12 13.20 -8.90 -23.38
CA TYR A 12 12.66 -9.86 -24.33
C TYR A 12 13.00 -11.29 -23.90
N LYS A 13 11.98 -12.13 -23.92
CA LYS A 13 12.14 -13.57 -23.60
C LYS A 13 12.91 -14.25 -24.73
N GLU A 14 13.90 -15.08 -24.38
CA GLU A 14 14.62 -15.90 -25.36
C GLU A 14 13.64 -16.69 -26.23
N ASN A 15 13.88 -16.67 -27.54
CA ASN A 15 13.07 -17.35 -28.55
C ASN A 15 11.58 -16.91 -28.66
N ALA A 16 11.21 -15.75 -28.10
CA ALA A 16 9.86 -15.21 -28.18
C ALA A 16 9.87 -13.69 -28.40
N LYS A 17 9.88 -13.24 -29.66
CA LYS A 17 10.06 -11.83 -30.06
C LYS A 17 8.99 -10.88 -29.52
N ASP A 18 7.79 -11.38 -29.22
CA ASP A 18 6.67 -10.58 -28.76
C ASP A 18 6.33 -10.79 -27.27
N VAL A 19 7.24 -11.42 -26.53
CA VAL A 19 7.08 -11.65 -25.10
C VAL A 19 8.21 -10.97 -24.33
N LEU A 20 7.81 -10.11 -23.40
CA LEU A 20 8.71 -9.56 -22.38
C LEU A 20 8.56 -10.38 -21.10
N ILE A 21 9.68 -10.60 -20.41
CA ILE A 21 9.70 -11.33 -19.13
C ILE A 21 10.53 -10.55 -18.11
N LYS A 22 10.10 -10.61 -16.86
CA LYS A 22 10.86 -10.13 -15.72
C LYS A 22 10.89 -11.17 -14.63
N PRO A 23 12.06 -11.76 -14.33
CA PRO A 23 12.24 -12.62 -13.16
C PRO A 23 12.40 -11.79 -11.89
N TYR A 24 11.89 -12.32 -10.77
CA TYR A 24 12.05 -11.75 -9.44
C TYR A 24 12.96 -12.67 -8.62
N THR A 25 14.23 -12.31 -8.52
CA THR A 25 15.28 -13.12 -7.89
C THR A 25 15.10 -13.29 -6.37
N ASN A 26 14.37 -12.36 -5.74
CA ASN A 26 14.00 -12.44 -4.33
C ASN A 26 12.79 -13.37 -4.07
N HIS A 27 12.19 -13.93 -5.13
CA HIS A 27 11.08 -14.88 -5.06
C HIS A 27 11.41 -16.13 -5.87
N GLU A 28 11.38 -17.28 -5.23
CA GLU A 28 11.76 -18.54 -5.86
C GLU A 28 10.95 -18.82 -7.12
N LYS A 29 11.67 -18.94 -8.27
CA LYS A 29 11.12 -19.28 -9.59
C LYS A 29 9.84 -18.50 -9.96
N TYR A 30 9.84 -17.20 -9.71
CA TYR A 30 8.71 -16.35 -10.06
C TYR A 30 9.09 -15.30 -11.11
N SER A 31 8.23 -15.12 -12.09
CA SER A 31 8.36 -14.10 -13.15
C SER A 31 6.98 -13.61 -13.59
N ILE A 32 6.95 -12.40 -14.11
CA ILE A 32 5.81 -11.83 -14.83
C ILE A 32 6.16 -11.80 -16.31
N GLU A 33 5.23 -12.19 -17.17
CA GLU A 33 5.36 -12.16 -18.61
C GLU A 33 4.35 -11.22 -19.25
N ILE A 34 4.74 -10.54 -20.31
CA ILE A 34 3.89 -9.64 -21.09
C ILE A 34 3.93 -10.06 -22.54
N ASN A 35 2.79 -10.45 -23.09
CA ASN A 35 2.66 -10.75 -24.49
C ASN A 35 2.19 -9.48 -25.23
N LEU A 36 3.07 -8.92 -26.07
CA LEU A 36 2.85 -7.68 -26.80
C LEU A 36 1.85 -7.85 -27.95
N GLU A 37 1.81 -9.03 -28.59
CA GLU A 37 0.86 -9.33 -29.66
C GLU A 37 -0.56 -9.43 -29.12
N LYS A 38 -0.74 -10.15 -28.00
CA LYS A 38 -2.04 -10.34 -27.33
C LYS A 38 -2.41 -9.20 -26.40
N ASN A 39 -1.51 -8.24 -26.18
CA ASN A 39 -1.66 -7.13 -25.27
C ASN A 39 -2.01 -7.56 -23.83
N ASN A 40 -1.56 -8.72 -23.37
CA ASN A 40 -1.91 -9.21 -22.05
C ASN A 40 -0.72 -9.27 -21.09
N ILE A 41 -1.03 -9.18 -19.79
CA ILE A 41 -0.08 -9.35 -18.69
C ILE A 41 -0.38 -10.68 -18.02
N ASN A 42 0.62 -11.55 -17.96
CA ASN A 42 0.56 -12.81 -17.23
C ASN A 42 1.36 -12.68 -15.92
N PHE A 43 0.63 -12.60 -14.82
CA PHE A 43 1.22 -12.54 -13.47
C PHE A 43 1.64 -13.92 -12.93
N GLY A 44 1.70 -14.96 -13.78
CA GLY A 44 2.05 -16.32 -13.35
C GLY A 44 0.95 -16.99 -12.52
N ASP A 45 1.32 -18.09 -11.89
CA ASP A 45 0.41 -18.97 -11.14
C ASP A 45 0.35 -18.66 -9.63
N LYS A 46 1.27 -17.83 -9.11
CA LYS A 46 1.35 -17.51 -7.68
C LYS A 46 0.53 -16.30 -7.26
N ILE A 47 0.27 -15.35 -8.16
CA ILE A 47 -0.64 -14.24 -7.93
C ILE A 47 -2.05 -14.68 -8.31
N PHE A 48 -3.01 -14.50 -7.42
CA PHE A 48 -4.38 -14.95 -7.61
C PHE A 48 -5.26 -13.85 -8.20
N PHE A 49 -6.17 -14.23 -9.10
CA PHE A 49 -7.29 -13.40 -9.52
C PHE A 49 -8.56 -13.89 -8.85
N ASN A 50 -9.31 -13.00 -8.21
CA ASN A 50 -10.56 -13.40 -7.59
C ASN A 50 -11.67 -13.69 -8.61
N ASP A 51 -11.66 -13.00 -9.75
CA ASP A 51 -12.58 -13.26 -10.85
C ASP A 51 -11.83 -13.87 -12.04
N SER A 52 -11.94 -15.18 -12.19
CA SER A 52 -11.30 -15.93 -13.28
C SER A 52 -11.73 -15.48 -14.68
N ARG A 53 -12.88 -14.79 -14.81
CA ARG A 53 -13.37 -14.27 -16.08
C ARG A 53 -12.64 -12.99 -16.51
N ASN A 54 -11.95 -12.33 -15.60
CA ASN A 54 -11.23 -11.06 -15.81
C ASN A 54 -9.72 -11.16 -15.53
N SER A 55 -9.14 -12.37 -15.63
CA SER A 55 -7.69 -12.57 -15.46
C SER A 55 -6.83 -11.92 -16.56
N ASN A 56 -7.45 -11.23 -17.53
CA ASN A 56 -6.77 -10.60 -18.65
C ASN A 56 -6.53 -9.11 -18.36
N GLN A 57 -5.52 -8.83 -17.55
CA GLN A 57 -4.94 -7.49 -17.48
C GLN A 57 -4.33 -7.14 -18.85
N ASN A 58 -4.63 -5.94 -19.33
CA ASN A 58 -4.32 -5.55 -20.70
C ASN A 58 -3.42 -4.30 -20.74
N ILE A 59 -2.24 -4.43 -21.34
CA ILE A 59 -1.25 -3.34 -21.45
C ILE A 59 -1.76 -2.12 -22.24
N THR A 60 -2.89 -2.21 -22.94
CA THR A 60 -3.50 -1.06 -23.61
C THR A 60 -4.37 -0.21 -22.67
N LYS A 61 -4.69 -0.73 -21.48
CA LYS A 61 -5.41 0.01 -20.46
C LYS A 61 -4.42 0.71 -19.52
N PRO A 62 -4.44 2.04 -19.42
CA PRO A 62 -3.52 2.77 -18.56
C PRO A 62 -3.58 2.35 -17.08
N GLU A 63 -4.76 2.02 -16.55
CA GLU A 63 -4.95 1.58 -15.18
C GLU A 63 -4.27 0.23 -14.90
N ASP A 64 -4.35 -0.74 -15.87
CA ASP A 64 -3.69 -2.03 -15.76
C ASP A 64 -2.15 -1.90 -15.73
N LEU A 65 -1.60 -0.85 -16.39
CA LEU A 65 -0.17 -0.52 -16.30
C LEU A 65 0.21 0.04 -14.92
N VAL A 66 -0.67 0.79 -14.28
CA VAL A 66 -0.47 1.25 -12.89
C VAL A 66 -0.50 0.06 -11.95
N VAL A 67 -1.45 -0.87 -12.14
CA VAL A 67 -1.52 -2.13 -11.36
C VAL A 67 -0.24 -2.95 -11.54
N LEU A 68 0.25 -3.11 -12.77
CA LEU A 68 1.50 -3.82 -13.07
C LEU A 68 2.69 -3.19 -12.32
N GLU A 69 2.82 -1.86 -12.39
CA GLU A 69 3.91 -1.15 -11.72
C GLU A 69 3.81 -1.30 -10.19
N CYS A 70 2.60 -1.17 -9.64
CA CYS A 70 2.37 -1.35 -8.21
C CYS A 70 2.73 -2.77 -7.74
N VAL A 71 2.33 -3.80 -8.48
CA VAL A 71 2.71 -5.20 -8.21
C VAL A 71 4.22 -5.38 -8.29
N ASP A 72 4.86 -4.83 -9.32
CA ASP A 72 6.33 -4.86 -9.46
C ASP A 72 7.02 -4.26 -8.23
N ARG A 73 6.52 -3.13 -7.75
CA ARG A 73 7.02 -2.45 -6.55
C ARG A 73 6.83 -3.29 -5.29
N LEU A 74 5.66 -3.92 -5.11
CA LEU A 74 5.39 -4.82 -3.99
C LEU A 74 6.36 -6.00 -3.99
N LEU A 75 6.54 -6.65 -5.14
CA LEU A 75 7.45 -7.78 -5.29
C LEU A 75 8.92 -7.40 -5.01
N LYS A 76 9.37 -6.25 -5.52
CA LYS A 76 10.71 -5.71 -5.22
C LYS A 76 10.90 -5.39 -3.74
N LYS A 77 9.86 -4.95 -3.04
CA LYS A 77 9.88 -4.72 -1.59
C LYS A 77 9.86 -6.00 -0.77
N GLY A 78 9.63 -7.17 -1.38
CA GLY A 78 9.65 -8.47 -0.72
C GLY A 78 8.28 -9.05 -0.36
N TYR A 79 7.17 -8.43 -0.78
CA TYR A 79 5.85 -9.05 -0.65
C TYR A 79 5.79 -10.31 -1.51
N LYS A 80 5.31 -11.41 -0.94
CA LYS A 80 5.29 -12.70 -1.62
C LYS A 80 4.17 -12.74 -2.67
N PRO A 81 4.42 -13.27 -3.89
CA PRO A 81 3.40 -13.32 -4.94
C PRO A 81 2.12 -14.03 -4.50
N GLN A 82 2.22 -15.11 -3.73
CA GLN A 82 1.05 -15.85 -3.22
C GLN A 82 0.20 -15.09 -2.21
N ASN A 83 0.69 -13.97 -1.71
CA ASN A 83 -0.08 -13.08 -0.83
C ASN A 83 -0.68 -11.89 -1.57
N ILE A 84 -0.58 -11.85 -2.90
CA ILE A 84 -1.17 -10.81 -3.74
C ILE A 84 -2.37 -11.38 -4.46
N ILE A 85 -3.52 -10.72 -4.32
CA ILE A 85 -4.77 -11.07 -4.99
C ILE A 85 -5.18 -9.86 -5.83
N LEU A 86 -5.38 -10.05 -7.12
CA LEU A 86 -5.84 -9.03 -8.03
C LEU A 86 -7.36 -9.11 -8.25
N GLU A 87 -7.98 -7.97 -8.50
CA GLU A 87 -9.40 -7.87 -8.84
C GLU A 87 -10.30 -8.50 -7.78
N LYS A 88 -10.03 -8.25 -6.50
CA LYS A 88 -10.82 -8.78 -5.39
C LYS A 88 -12.23 -8.19 -5.41
N VAL A 89 -13.22 -9.06 -5.59
CA VAL A 89 -14.63 -8.67 -5.61
C VAL A 89 -15.18 -8.61 -4.18
N TYR A 90 -15.78 -7.48 -3.84
CA TYR A 90 -16.53 -7.28 -2.61
C TYR A 90 -18.00 -6.96 -2.90
N PRO A 91 -18.96 -7.57 -2.20
CA PRO A 91 -20.36 -7.21 -2.34
C PRO A 91 -20.58 -5.79 -1.79
N THR A 92 -21.11 -4.87 -2.60
CA THR A 92 -21.31 -3.47 -2.19
C THR A 92 -22.77 -3.12 -1.86
N GLY A 93 -23.65 -4.12 -1.73
CA GLY A 93 -25.07 -3.93 -1.52
C GLY A 93 -25.84 -3.63 -2.82
N HIS A 94 -27.18 -3.72 -2.76
CA HIS A 94 -28.08 -3.47 -3.91
C HIS A 94 -27.75 -4.22 -5.22
N GLY A 95 -27.13 -5.42 -5.11
CA GLY A 95 -26.80 -6.24 -6.29
C GLY A 95 -25.59 -5.75 -7.10
N THR A 96 -24.87 -4.74 -6.61
CA THR A 96 -23.60 -4.28 -7.18
C THR A 96 -22.41 -4.89 -6.44
N SER A 97 -21.31 -5.11 -7.16
CA SER A 97 -20.04 -5.52 -6.57
C SER A 97 -18.98 -4.47 -6.86
N GLY A 98 -18.23 -4.11 -5.83
CA GLY A 98 -17.00 -3.33 -5.98
C GLY A 98 -15.83 -4.27 -6.25
N ARG A 99 -14.86 -3.82 -7.01
CA ARG A 99 -13.67 -4.57 -7.35
C ARG A 99 -12.45 -3.77 -6.90
N LEU A 100 -11.71 -4.35 -5.96
CA LEU A 100 -10.45 -3.80 -5.47
C LEU A 100 -9.32 -4.27 -6.37
N ASP A 101 -8.48 -3.37 -6.83
CA ASP A 101 -7.41 -3.68 -7.78
C ASP A 101 -6.40 -4.65 -7.20
N ILE A 102 -5.88 -4.38 -5.99
CA ILE A 102 -4.88 -5.22 -5.34
C ILE A 102 -5.22 -5.41 -3.86
N LEU A 103 -5.34 -6.67 -3.45
CA LEU A 103 -5.37 -7.06 -2.04
C LEU A 103 -4.07 -7.78 -1.69
N VAL A 104 -3.36 -7.30 -0.67
CA VAL A 104 -2.24 -8.03 -0.07
C VAL A 104 -2.73 -8.69 1.21
N THR A 105 -2.47 -10.00 1.34
CA THR A 105 -2.81 -10.78 2.54
C THR A 105 -1.59 -10.98 3.43
N ASN A 106 -1.84 -11.26 4.71
CA ASN A 106 -0.82 -11.69 5.66
C ASN A 106 -0.58 -13.22 5.58
N LYS A 107 0.27 -13.75 6.46
CA LYS A 107 0.58 -15.20 6.54
C LYS A 107 -0.64 -16.07 6.85
N ASP A 108 -1.67 -15.51 7.45
CA ASP A 108 -2.91 -16.21 7.83
C ASP A 108 -3.99 -16.06 6.74
N ASN A 109 -3.62 -15.57 5.56
CA ASN A 109 -4.49 -15.25 4.42
C ASN A 109 -5.58 -14.21 4.73
N LYS A 110 -5.40 -13.40 5.78
CA LYS A 110 -6.28 -12.28 6.11
C LYS A 110 -5.85 -11.02 5.37
N ALA A 111 -6.79 -10.14 5.08
CA ALA A 111 -6.49 -8.85 4.47
C ALA A 111 -5.45 -8.08 5.30
N PHE A 112 -4.42 -7.60 4.64
CA PHE A 112 -3.38 -6.77 5.24
C PHE A 112 -3.38 -5.38 4.64
N MET A 113 -3.33 -5.27 3.31
CA MET A 113 -3.30 -4.00 2.60
C MET A 113 -4.27 -4.03 1.43
N MET A 114 -5.13 -3.03 1.34
CA MET A 114 -6.03 -2.80 0.22
C MET A 114 -5.52 -1.64 -0.61
N ILE A 115 -5.33 -1.85 -1.91
CA ILE A 115 -4.78 -0.84 -2.82
C ILE A 115 -5.76 -0.62 -3.96
N GLU A 116 -6.17 0.63 -4.13
CA GLU A 116 -6.93 1.12 -5.28
C GLU A 116 -5.98 1.89 -6.19
N CYS A 117 -5.85 1.46 -7.43
CA CYS A 117 -5.00 2.08 -8.44
C CYS A 117 -5.82 3.03 -9.32
N LYS A 118 -5.24 4.16 -9.67
CA LYS A 118 -5.85 5.11 -10.60
C LYS A 118 -4.81 5.61 -11.59
N THR A 119 -5.23 5.93 -12.79
CA THR A 119 -4.35 6.57 -13.77
C THR A 119 -3.86 7.92 -13.25
N TRP A 120 -2.63 8.27 -13.59
CA TRP A 120 -1.99 9.52 -13.18
C TRP A 120 -2.80 10.75 -13.62
N GLY A 121 -2.82 11.79 -12.79
CA GLY A 121 -3.51 13.04 -13.04
C GLY A 121 -4.98 12.98 -12.65
N LYS A 122 -5.88 13.38 -13.53
CA LYS A 122 -7.29 13.67 -13.22
C LYS A 122 -8.03 12.55 -12.47
N GLU A 123 -7.80 11.29 -12.81
CA GLU A 123 -8.52 10.17 -12.16
C GLU A 123 -8.01 9.95 -10.74
N PHE A 124 -6.68 10.03 -10.53
CA PHE A 124 -6.13 10.00 -9.18
C PHE A 124 -6.61 11.19 -8.35
N ASP A 125 -6.56 12.40 -8.90
CA ASP A 125 -6.97 13.62 -8.19
C ASP A 125 -8.45 13.56 -7.78
N LYS A 126 -9.35 13.10 -8.65
CA LYS A 126 -10.77 12.87 -8.33
C LYS A 126 -10.95 11.83 -7.22
N ALA A 127 -10.23 10.70 -7.30
CA ALA A 127 -10.29 9.66 -6.29
C ALA A 127 -9.76 10.16 -4.94
N TYR A 128 -8.70 10.95 -4.94
CA TYR A 128 -8.13 11.59 -3.76
C TYR A 128 -9.09 12.59 -3.13
N ASP A 129 -9.72 13.45 -3.94
CA ASP A 129 -10.72 14.39 -3.44
C ASP A 129 -11.93 13.66 -2.83
N LYS A 130 -12.37 12.56 -3.45
CA LYS A 130 -13.44 11.73 -2.93
C LYS A 130 -13.03 11.03 -1.63
N LEU A 131 -11.80 10.52 -1.54
CA LEU A 131 -11.25 9.94 -0.32
C LEU A 131 -11.33 10.94 0.85
N LYS A 132 -10.93 12.20 0.61
CA LYS A 132 -10.97 13.27 1.62
C LYS A 132 -12.38 13.76 1.97
N LYS A 133 -13.35 13.54 1.09
CA LYS A 133 -14.73 14.00 1.27
C LYS A 133 -15.60 12.98 2.00
N ASP A 134 -15.49 11.71 1.66
CA ASP A 134 -16.38 10.65 2.12
C ASP A 134 -15.72 9.26 2.29
N GLY A 135 -14.39 9.17 2.17
CA GLY A 135 -13.65 7.91 2.25
C GLY A 135 -13.58 7.11 0.96
N GLY A 136 -14.37 7.48 -0.06
CA GLY A 136 -14.31 6.87 -1.38
C GLY A 136 -14.54 5.35 -1.41
N GLN A 137 -13.98 4.69 -2.40
CA GLN A 137 -14.10 3.24 -2.59
C GLN A 137 -13.35 2.45 -1.50
N LEU A 138 -12.18 2.91 -1.07
CA LEU A 138 -11.35 2.22 -0.08
C LEU A 138 -12.09 1.99 1.24
N PHE A 139 -12.83 2.99 1.73
CA PHE A 139 -13.59 2.84 2.97
C PHE A 139 -14.76 1.86 2.80
N THR A 140 -15.33 1.79 1.61
CA THR A 140 -16.36 0.80 1.29
C THR A 140 -15.81 -0.61 1.34
N TYR A 141 -14.63 -0.85 0.76
CA TYR A 141 -13.96 -2.17 0.82
C TYR A 141 -13.57 -2.55 2.25
N PHE A 142 -13.03 -1.61 3.02
CA PHE A 142 -12.68 -1.85 4.41
C PHE A 142 -13.90 -2.26 5.28
N GLN A 143 -15.09 -1.72 5.01
CA GLN A 143 -16.29 -2.15 5.72
C GLN A 143 -16.68 -3.61 5.43
N GLN A 144 -16.25 -4.16 4.29
CA GLN A 144 -16.50 -5.56 3.93
C GLN A 144 -15.44 -6.52 4.48
N ASP A 145 -14.22 -6.01 4.73
CA ASP A 145 -13.10 -6.81 5.24
C ASP A 145 -12.27 -5.95 6.20
N LYS A 146 -12.66 -6.00 7.47
CA LYS A 146 -12.06 -5.18 8.54
C LYS A 146 -10.73 -5.72 9.08
N ASP A 147 -10.24 -6.83 8.55
CA ASP A 147 -8.91 -7.35 8.90
C ASP A 147 -7.80 -6.48 8.29
N ALA A 148 -8.08 -5.72 7.24
CA ALA A 148 -7.12 -4.83 6.61
C ALA A 148 -6.50 -3.86 7.63
N GLN A 149 -5.19 -3.64 7.51
CA GLN A 149 -4.41 -2.75 8.37
C GLN A 149 -4.01 -1.47 7.66
N ILE A 150 -3.98 -1.49 6.33
CA ILE A 150 -3.53 -0.37 5.51
C ILE A 150 -4.46 -0.25 4.30
N LEU A 151 -4.90 0.98 4.01
CA LEU A 151 -5.59 1.32 2.78
C LEU A 151 -4.70 2.25 1.96
N VAL A 152 -4.62 2.03 0.66
CA VAL A 152 -3.73 2.77 -0.24
C VAL A 152 -4.50 3.23 -1.47
N LEU A 153 -4.45 4.51 -1.77
CA LEU A 153 -4.76 5.04 -3.09
C LEU A 153 -3.45 5.26 -3.83
N TYR A 154 -3.31 4.69 -5.02
CA TYR A 154 -2.04 4.63 -5.72
C TYR A 154 -2.13 5.08 -7.18
N THR A 155 -1.07 5.70 -7.65
CA THR A 155 -0.85 6.00 -9.08
C THR A 155 0.63 6.04 -9.41
N SER A 156 0.96 5.76 -10.67
CA SER A 156 2.31 5.90 -11.21
C SER A 156 2.30 6.26 -12.69
N GLU A 157 3.35 6.91 -13.14
CA GLU A 157 3.57 7.25 -14.56
C GLU A 157 5.06 7.37 -14.87
N LEU A 158 5.42 7.07 -16.10
CA LEU A 158 6.77 7.33 -16.61
C LEU A 158 6.86 8.76 -17.16
N ILE A 159 7.47 9.66 -16.41
CA ILE A 159 7.65 11.08 -16.78
C ILE A 159 9.11 11.32 -17.09
N ASN A 160 9.43 11.79 -18.30
CA ASN A 160 10.82 12.09 -18.73
C ASN A 160 11.78 10.91 -18.47
N LYS A 161 11.36 9.69 -18.78
CA LYS A 161 12.11 8.42 -18.56
C LYS A 161 12.36 8.09 -17.07
N LYS A 162 11.77 8.83 -16.15
CA LYS A 162 11.81 8.52 -14.71
C LYS A 162 10.44 8.05 -14.26
N LEU A 163 10.42 6.95 -13.52
CA LEU A 163 9.20 6.43 -12.93
C LEU A 163 8.83 7.26 -11.71
N GLU A 164 7.74 7.99 -11.81
CA GLU A 164 7.15 8.76 -10.72
C GLU A 164 5.93 8.02 -10.18
N TYR A 165 5.68 8.13 -8.89
CA TYR A 165 4.48 7.59 -8.26
C TYR A 165 3.96 8.51 -7.16
N LYS A 166 2.66 8.41 -6.90
CA LYS A 166 2.00 9.04 -5.74
C LYS A 166 1.20 7.99 -5.01
N ASN A 167 1.13 8.11 -3.70
CA ASN A 167 0.25 7.30 -2.88
C ASN A 167 -0.30 8.10 -1.72
N GLU A 168 -1.51 7.71 -1.28
CA GLU A 168 -2.08 8.10 0.00
C GLU A 168 -2.29 6.84 0.80
N ILE A 169 -1.67 6.75 1.96
CA ILE A 169 -1.69 5.57 2.81
C ILE A 169 -2.43 5.91 4.10
N ILE A 170 -3.49 5.14 4.37
CA ILE A 170 -4.26 5.24 5.60
C ILE A 170 -3.98 4.01 6.44
N LYS A 171 -3.38 4.21 7.60
CA LYS A 171 -3.20 3.17 8.59
C LYS A 171 -4.50 3.01 9.39
N ILE A 172 -4.96 1.77 9.52
CA ILE A 172 -6.16 1.45 10.28
C ILE A 172 -5.80 1.34 11.76
N GLU A 173 -6.39 2.21 12.55
CA GLU A 173 -6.34 2.15 14.01
C GLU A 173 -7.45 1.20 14.54
N GLU A 174 -7.26 0.64 15.74
CA GLU A 174 -8.19 -0.34 16.29
C GLU A 174 -9.62 0.22 16.46
N GLU A 175 -9.74 1.50 16.81
CA GLU A 175 -11.03 2.18 16.94
C GLU A 175 -11.85 2.23 15.64
N TYR A 176 -11.18 2.18 14.46
CA TYR A 176 -11.85 2.20 13.16
C TYR A 176 -12.53 0.87 12.83
N ARG A 177 -12.07 -0.24 13.42
CA ARG A 177 -12.65 -1.58 13.20
C ARG A 177 -14.07 -1.72 13.75
N ASN A 178 -14.40 -0.96 14.79
CA ASN A 178 -15.69 -0.98 15.47
C ASN A 178 -16.72 -0.04 14.83
N THR A 179 -16.45 0.47 13.64
CA THR A 179 -17.38 1.35 12.93
C THR A 179 -18.51 0.57 12.27
N SER A 180 -19.71 1.12 12.30
CA SER A 180 -20.92 0.46 11.80
C SER A 180 -21.08 0.56 10.28
N ASN A 181 -20.54 1.62 9.68
CA ASN A 181 -20.64 1.91 8.24
C ASN A 181 -19.53 2.88 7.79
N VAL A 182 -19.47 3.13 6.47
CA VAL A 182 -18.49 4.02 5.84
C VAL A 182 -18.51 5.43 6.44
N LYS A 183 -19.71 5.98 6.70
CA LYS A 183 -19.85 7.33 7.27
C LYS A 183 -19.28 7.40 8.70
N ASP A 184 -19.61 6.42 9.54
CA ASP A 184 -19.09 6.35 10.91
C ASP A 184 -17.55 6.23 10.89
N PHE A 185 -16.99 5.41 9.99
CA PHE A 185 -15.55 5.33 9.81
C PHE A 185 -14.95 6.66 9.35
N PHE A 186 -15.52 7.27 8.32
CA PHE A 186 -15.08 8.56 7.80
C PHE A 186 -15.12 9.66 8.86
N ASP A 187 -16.21 9.73 9.63
CA ASP A 187 -16.38 10.74 10.70
C ASP A 187 -15.32 10.57 11.80
N ARG A 188 -14.97 9.35 12.19
CA ARG A 188 -13.91 9.08 13.17
C ARG A 188 -12.53 9.45 12.61
N TRP A 189 -12.19 8.97 11.44
CA TRP A 189 -10.92 9.27 10.77
C TRP A 189 -10.75 10.78 10.53
N ASN A 190 -11.81 11.49 10.12
CA ASN A 190 -11.78 12.92 9.81
C ASN A 190 -11.71 13.82 11.06
N LYS A 191 -12.16 13.34 12.22
CA LYS A 191 -12.06 14.09 13.49
C LYS A 191 -10.62 14.21 14.00
N VAL A 192 -9.76 13.30 13.60
CA VAL A 192 -8.37 13.23 14.05
C VAL A 192 -7.48 13.94 13.06
N THR A 193 -7.56 15.04 12.60
CA THR A 193 -6.83 15.77 11.54
C THR A 193 -6.68 15.02 10.20
N LYS A 194 -6.95 15.68 9.09
CA LYS A 194 -6.93 15.08 7.73
C LYS A 194 -5.60 14.41 7.32
N ASN A 195 -4.52 14.64 8.07
CA ASN A 195 -3.21 14.03 7.84
C ASN A 195 -2.89 12.93 8.85
N ASN A 196 -3.80 12.67 9.79
CA ASN A 196 -3.55 11.68 10.83
C ASN A 196 -3.94 10.29 10.33
N GLY A 197 -2.96 9.40 10.27
CA GLY A 197 -3.12 8.10 9.66
C GLY A 197 -2.90 8.05 8.14
N VAL A 198 -2.61 9.18 7.48
CA VAL A 198 -2.25 9.22 6.06
C VAL A 198 -0.75 9.41 5.92
N PHE A 199 -0.10 8.51 5.23
CA PHE A 199 1.35 8.53 5.00
C PHE A 199 1.63 8.65 3.51
N ASN A 200 2.60 9.48 3.15
CA ASN A 200 3.00 9.69 1.75
C ASN A 200 4.04 8.69 1.27
N ASP A 201 4.48 7.78 2.12
CA ASP A 201 5.56 6.86 1.76
C ASP A 201 5.19 5.40 2.00
N TRP A 202 5.69 4.52 1.13
CA TRP A 202 5.53 3.09 1.26
C TRP A 202 6.42 2.57 2.38
N ASN A 203 5.80 2.01 3.37
CA ASN A 203 6.52 1.31 4.41
C ASN A 203 7.20 0.05 3.85
N THR A 204 8.20 -0.40 4.56
CA THR A 204 8.81 -1.71 4.34
C THR A 204 7.73 -2.79 4.36
N PRO A 205 7.91 -3.89 3.63
CA PRO A 205 7.00 -5.02 3.66
C PRO A 205 6.70 -5.44 5.09
N TYR A 206 5.48 -5.82 5.33
CA TYR A 206 5.06 -6.40 6.60
C TYR A 206 5.94 -7.61 6.91
N ASN A 207 6.74 -7.52 7.96
CA ASN A 207 7.51 -8.64 8.46
C ASN A 207 6.55 -9.58 9.16
N TYR A 208 6.28 -10.72 8.54
CA TYR A 208 5.42 -11.77 9.10
C TYR A 208 5.99 -12.42 10.36
N GLU A 209 7.27 -12.25 10.58
CA GLU A 209 7.96 -12.62 11.82
C GLU A 209 8.21 -11.33 12.59
N SER A 210 7.60 -11.19 13.75
CA SER A 210 7.94 -10.12 14.69
C SER A 210 9.37 -10.37 15.19
N LYS A 211 10.35 -9.91 14.43
CA LYS A 211 11.72 -9.93 14.86
C LYS A 211 11.87 -8.84 15.91
N ALA A 212 12.23 -9.22 17.12
CA ALA A 212 12.61 -8.25 18.12
C ALA A 212 13.71 -7.37 17.53
N LEU A 213 13.55 -6.05 17.60
CA LEU A 213 14.58 -5.10 17.17
C LEU A 213 15.83 -5.35 17.99
N THR A 214 16.96 -5.43 17.33
CA THR A 214 18.28 -5.58 17.93
C THR A 214 19.06 -4.28 17.81
N PRO A 215 20.13 -4.05 18.59
CA PRO A 215 20.99 -2.89 18.43
C PRO A 215 21.52 -2.69 17.00
N LYS A 216 21.58 -3.76 16.18
CA LYS A 216 22.02 -3.71 14.78
C LYS A 216 20.95 -3.10 13.85
N ASP A 217 19.71 -3.04 14.29
CA ASP A 217 18.59 -2.47 13.56
C ASP A 217 18.43 -0.97 13.87
N LEU A 218 19.27 -0.41 14.75
CA LEU A 218 19.29 1.02 15.05
C LEU A 218 19.82 1.80 13.85
N ILE A 219 19.12 2.87 13.51
CA ILE A 219 19.49 3.80 12.44
C ILE A 219 19.93 5.10 13.11
N ASP A 220 21.07 5.66 12.67
CA ASP A 220 21.51 6.96 13.12
C ASP A 220 20.47 8.03 12.75
N ILE A 221 19.99 8.76 13.77
CA ILE A 221 19.06 9.87 13.57
C ILE A 221 19.87 11.06 13.06
N LYS A 222 19.56 11.48 11.84
CA LYS A 222 20.13 12.73 11.31
C LYS A 222 19.48 13.92 11.99
N GLN A 223 20.25 14.99 12.19
CA GLN A 223 19.77 16.20 12.85
C GLN A 223 18.55 16.83 12.13
N GLU A 224 18.47 16.70 10.81
CA GLU A 224 17.35 17.14 9.98
C GLU A 224 16.05 16.37 10.26
N ASP A 225 16.14 15.10 10.69
CA ASP A 225 14.99 14.26 11.01
C ASP A 225 14.45 14.48 12.44
N SER A 226 15.21 15.15 13.30
CA SER A 226 14.86 15.31 14.72
C SER A 226 13.55 16.07 14.94
N SER A 227 13.29 17.10 14.14
CA SER A 227 12.03 17.85 14.21
C SER A 227 10.83 17.05 13.75
N PHE A 228 11.01 16.22 12.72
CA PHE A 228 9.97 15.31 12.23
C PHE A 228 9.65 14.24 13.28
N ILE A 229 10.68 13.61 13.84
CA ILE A 229 10.54 12.58 14.89
C ILE A 229 9.85 13.18 16.13
N PHE A 230 10.27 14.37 16.56
CA PHE A 230 9.67 15.07 17.70
C PHE A 230 8.18 15.36 17.45
N ASN A 231 7.84 15.93 16.29
CA ASN A 231 6.45 16.22 15.94
C ASN A 231 5.60 14.96 15.89
N ARG A 232 6.14 13.85 15.37
CA ARG A 232 5.47 12.55 15.32
C ARG A 232 5.21 11.98 16.71
N PHE A 233 6.19 12.07 17.61
CA PHE A 233 6.01 11.71 19.02
C PHE A 233 4.93 12.57 19.71
N MET A 234 4.96 13.87 19.47
CA MET A 234 3.95 14.78 20.02
C MET A 234 2.55 14.44 19.51
N GLU A 235 2.42 14.04 18.27
CA GLU A 235 1.16 13.63 17.67
C GLU A 235 0.63 12.34 18.33
N ILE A 236 1.46 11.32 18.46
CA ILE A 236 1.12 10.06 19.15
C ILE A 236 0.68 10.32 20.59
N LEU A 237 1.38 11.18 21.31
CA LEU A 237 1.03 11.48 22.71
C LEU A 237 -0.28 12.27 22.85
N ARG A 238 -0.58 13.17 21.91
CA ARG A 238 -1.88 13.88 21.89
C ARG A 238 -3.05 12.93 21.71
N HIS A 239 -2.88 11.88 20.90
CA HIS A 239 -3.90 10.87 20.69
C HIS A 239 -4.10 9.94 21.89
N ASN A 240 -3.08 9.82 22.74
CA ASN A 240 -3.08 8.94 23.92
C ASN A 240 -3.23 9.71 25.25
N VAL A 241 -4.13 10.72 25.31
CA VAL A 241 -4.53 11.39 26.56
C VAL A 241 -3.52 12.39 27.15
N VAL A 242 -2.62 12.96 26.38
CA VAL A 242 -1.74 14.03 26.89
C VAL A 242 -2.18 15.38 26.32
N SER A 243 -2.91 16.15 27.13
CA SER A 243 -3.58 17.38 26.69
C SER A 243 -2.68 18.60 26.54
N ASP A 244 -1.45 18.58 27.02
CA ASP A 244 -0.54 19.72 26.95
C ASP A 244 0.90 19.38 26.56
N LYS A 245 1.62 20.37 25.98
CA LYS A 245 2.99 20.20 25.49
C LYS A 245 4.02 19.87 26.60
N PRO A 246 3.99 20.48 27.80
CA PRO A 246 4.93 20.14 28.88
C PRO A 246 4.82 18.71 29.34
N ASN A 247 3.60 18.18 29.54
CA ASN A 247 3.38 16.79 29.93
C ASN A 247 3.81 15.81 28.85
N ALA A 248 3.57 16.13 27.59
CA ALA A 248 4.03 15.33 26.47
C ALA A 248 5.56 15.25 26.43
N PHE A 249 6.25 16.38 26.62
CA PHE A 249 7.71 16.42 26.66
C PHE A 249 8.27 15.58 27.84
N ASN A 250 7.73 15.74 29.02
CA ASN A 250 8.15 14.98 30.20
C ASN A 250 7.96 13.46 30.02
N LYS A 251 6.85 13.04 29.41
CA LYS A 251 6.62 11.61 29.11
C LYS A 251 7.59 11.06 28.06
N ILE A 252 7.88 11.83 27.01
CA ILE A 252 8.92 11.45 26.02
C ILE A 252 10.25 11.31 26.73
N PHE A 253 10.66 12.28 27.51
CA PHE A 253 11.92 12.28 28.21
C PHE A 253 12.03 11.08 29.18
N THR A 254 10.96 10.78 29.91
CA THR A 254 10.91 9.61 30.79
C THR A 254 11.06 8.31 30.00
N LEU A 255 10.38 8.17 28.85
CA LEU A 255 10.51 6.98 28.00
C LEU A 255 11.93 6.80 27.47
N PHE A 256 12.61 7.89 27.07
CA PHE A 256 14.03 7.83 26.67
C PHE A 256 14.93 7.41 27.83
N LEU A 257 14.72 7.94 29.01
CA LEU A 257 15.49 7.53 30.19
C LEU A 257 15.25 6.05 30.54
N CYS A 258 14.00 5.57 30.51
CA CYS A 258 13.69 4.17 30.72
C CYS A 258 14.39 3.29 29.70
N LYS A 259 14.38 3.66 28.41
CA LYS A 259 15.07 2.90 27.37
C LYS A 259 16.58 2.86 27.57
N ILE A 260 17.22 3.98 27.92
CA ILE A 260 18.66 4.01 28.23
C ILE A 260 19.01 3.13 29.43
N MET A 261 18.13 3.03 30.43
CA MET A 261 18.33 2.17 31.59
C MET A 261 18.13 0.68 31.28
N ASP A 262 17.23 0.37 30.34
CA ASP A 262 16.92 -1.01 29.91
C ASP A 262 18.00 -1.58 28.98
N GLU A 263 18.77 -0.71 28.31
CA GLU A 263 19.86 -1.08 27.41
C GLU A 263 21.25 -1.18 28.11
N LYS A 264 21.35 -0.92 29.42
CA LYS A 264 22.55 -1.11 30.25
C LYS A 264 22.57 -2.49 30.91
#